data_df409faf4e49f7ef0d43895fc2af11e3
#
_entry.id   df409faf4e49f7ef0d43895fc2af11e3
#
_cell.length_a   1.000
_cell.length_b   1.000
_cell.length_c   1.000
_cell.angle_alpha   90.00
_cell.angle_beta   90.00
_cell.angle_gamma   90.00
#
_symmetry.space_group_name_H-M   'P 1'
#
loop_
_entity.id
_entity.type
_entity.pdbx_description
1 polymer ?
#
loop_
_entity_poly.entity_id
_entity_poly.type
_entity_poly.pdbx_seq_one_letter_code
_entity_poly.pdbx_strand_id
1 'polypeptide(L)'
;MTGLDQYLEKIYNNCKIPFKAYIDGKVVFEADPVYFQSEVEEDDFLLGFSEVKLIIPGLFKESLGLLKFCIKDKFCEYSIDSEKIILDLLNGVDISEEKIKENTRQLKEDSFLIVISVKDKSEEAVEILNNVYSDTEILIFTFKEYVILLGSFENIQEHTCSIYETLYTSIYMKCYMSYVEISDYVSLKKNFDLCRYKLNLAHKYHVSGKVFNMDSLMFESIIDNLNEDEKK
;
A
#
# COMPACT_ATOMS: atom_id res chain seq x y z
N MET A 1 -10.18 -10.27 7.23
CA MET A 1 -11.64 -10.22 6.96
C MET A 1 -12.50 -10.11 8.21
N THR A 2 -12.03 -10.48 9.38
CA THR A 2 -12.83 -10.54 10.63
C THR A 2 -13.33 -9.21 11.19
N GLY A 3 -12.77 -8.07 10.84
CA GLY A 3 -13.20 -6.78 11.39
C GLY A 3 -14.34 -6.10 10.62
N LEU A 4 -14.34 -6.20 9.30
CA LEU A 4 -15.38 -5.55 8.47
C LEU A 4 -16.70 -6.29 8.55
N ASP A 5 -16.69 -7.63 8.55
CA ASP A 5 -17.90 -8.46 8.70
C ASP A 5 -18.62 -8.12 10.01
N GLN A 6 -17.88 -8.05 11.12
CA GLN A 6 -18.43 -7.68 12.43
C GLN A 6 -18.98 -6.24 12.44
N TYR A 7 -18.33 -5.33 11.73
CA TYR A 7 -18.80 -3.95 11.61
C TYR A 7 -20.09 -3.84 10.80
N LEU A 8 -20.19 -4.55 9.68
CA LEU A 8 -21.41 -4.61 8.86
C LEU A 8 -22.58 -5.22 9.65
N GLU A 9 -22.33 -6.28 10.41
CA GLU A 9 -23.30 -6.87 11.32
C GLU A 9 -23.74 -5.87 12.40
N LYS A 10 -22.79 -5.10 12.95
CA LYS A 10 -23.11 -4.04 13.92
C LYS A 10 -23.95 -2.93 13.31
N ILE A 11 -23.67 -2.49 12.08
CA ILE A 11 -24.52 -1.54 11.35
C ILE A 11 -25.93 -2.08 11.25
N TYR A 12 -26.09 -3.31 10.73
CA TYR A 12 -27.39 -3.93 10.60
C TYR A 12 -28.16 -4.04 11.92
N ASN A 13 -27.47 -4.46 12.99
CA ASN A 13 -28.06 -4.60 14.30
C ASN A 13 -28.54 -3.27 14.90
N ASN A 14 -27.89 -2.16 14.55
CA ASN A 14 -28.24 -0.85 15.05
C ASN A 14 -29.33 -0.16 14.21
N CYS A 15 -29.22 -0.16 12.89
CA CYS A 15 -30.14 0.55 12.02
C CYS A 15 -31.31 -0.29 11.53
N LYS A 16 -31.22 -1.63 11.61
CA LYS A 16 -32.19 -2.60 11.09
C LYS A 16 -32.54 -2.43 9.61
N ILE A 17 -31.66 -1.79 8.85
CA ILE A 17 -31.79 -1.66 7.41
C ILE A 17 -31.19 -2.92 6.77
N PRO A 18 -31.98 -3.74 6.07
CA PRO A 18 -31.45 -4.93 5.43
C PRO A 18 -30.60 -4.55 4.22
N PHE A 19 -29.41 -5.14 4.11
CA PHE A 19 -28.53 -4.98 2.95
C PHE A 19 -27.69 -6.22 2.71
N LYS A 20 -27.15 -6.35 1.51
CA LYS A 20 -26.08 -7.30 1.16
C LYS A 20 -24.86 -6.50 0.76
N ALA A 21 -23.70 -6.98 1.16
CA ALA A 21 -22.42 -6.40 0.79
C ALA A 21 -21.51 -7.48 0.18
N TYR A 22 -20.96 -7.17 -0.97
CA TYR A 22 -19.96 -7.97 -1.66
C TYR A 22 -18.67 -7.19 -1.72
N ILE A 23 -17.55 -7.88 -1.59
CA ILE A 23 -16.22 -7.33 -1.83
C ILE A 23 -15.52 -8.28 -2.79
N ASP A 24 -15.05 -7.74 -3.93
CA ASP A 24 -14.41 -8.49 -5.01
C ASP A 24 -15.23 -9.74 -5.41
N GLY A 25 -16.53 -9.55 -5.53
CA GLY A 25 -17.52 -10.59 -5.89
C GLY A 25 -17.82 -11.61 -4.80
N LYS A 26 -17.25 -11.52 -3.59
CA LYS A 26 -17.52 -12.40 -2.46
C LYS A 26 -18.50 -11.75 -1.50
N VAL A 27 -19.51 -12.51 -1.04
CA VAL A 27 -20.43 -12.04 0.00
C VAL A 27 -19.68 -11.88 1.31
N VAL A 28 -19.67 -10.66 1.87
CA VAL A 28 -19.10 -10.34 3.19
C VAL A 28 -20.18 -10.13 4.24
N PHE A 29 -21.37 -9.71 3.81
CA PHE A 29 -22.53 -9.59 4.68
C PHE A 29 -23.82 -9.80 3.90
N GLU A 30 -24.77 -10.48 4.50
CA GLU A 30 -26.10 -10.69 3.93
C GLU A 30 -27.14 -10.70 5.06
N ALA A 31 -28.09 -9.76 4.98
CA ALA A 31 -29.30 -9.80 5.81
C ALA A 31 -30.24 -10.90 5.33
N ASP A 32 -31.32 -11.18 6.11
CA ASP A 32 -32.28 -12.22 5.79
C ASP A 32 -32.79 -12.12 4.33
N PRO A 33 -32.67 -13.19 3.52
CA PRO A 33 -33.07 -13.23 2.12
C PRO A 33 -34.53 -12.79 1.84
N VAL A 34 -35.40 -12.88 2.80
CA VAL A 34 -36.79 -12.44 2.69
C VAL A 34 -36.92 -10.98 2.26
N TYR A 35 -36.01 -10.13 2.66
CA TYR A 35 -36.03 -8.70 2.32
C TYR A 35 -35.72 -8.42 0.86
N PHE A 36 -35.11 -9.35 0.11
CA PHE A 36 -34.63 -9.15 -1.26
C PHE A 36 -35.52 -9.83 -2.31
N GLN A 37 -36.75 -10.19 -1.94
CA GLN A 37 -37.76 -10.78 -2.86
C GLN A 37 -38.48 -9.75 -3.72
N SER A 38 -38.34 -8.46 -3.40
CA SER A 38 -38.93 -7.34 -4.13
C SER A 38 -37.87 -6.57 -4.92
N GLU A 39 -38.24 -5.43 -5.46
CA GLU A 39 -37.34 -4.51 -6.14
C GLU A 39 -36.13 -4.14 -5.25
N VAL A 40 -34.94 -4.20 -5.81
CA VAL A 40 -33.68 -3.89 -5.12
C VAL A 40 -32.97 -2.77 -5.83
N GLU A 41 -32.24 -1.96 -5.08
CA GLU A 41 -31.28 -0.96 -5.58
C GLU A 41 -29.85 -1.46 -5.35
N GLU A 42 -28.99 -1.20 -6.30
CA GLU A 42 -27.58 -1.60 -6.26
C GLU A 42 -26.69 -0.37 -6.40
N ASP A 43 -25.55 -0.36 -5.70
CA ASP A 43 -24.51 0.66 -5.85
C ASP A 43 -23.14 -0.01 -5.78
N ASP A 44 -22.36 0.22 -6.82
CA ASP A 44 -20.99 -0.27 -6.94
C ASP A 44 -20.01 0.90 -6.68
N PHE A 45 -19.02 0.66 -5.83
CA PHE A 45 -18.00 1.67 -5.52
C PHE A 45 -16.69 1.02 -5.11
N LEU A 46 -15.60 1.79 -5.21
CA LEU A 46 -14.29 1.34 -4.77
C LEU A 46 -14.05 1.68 -3.30
N LEU A 47 -13.53 0.72 -2.56
CA LEU A 47 -12.95 0.88 -1.22
C LEU A 47 -11.45 0.58 -1.30
N GLY A 48 -10.68 1.62 -1.47
CA GLY A 48 -9.29 1.43 -1.88
C GLY A 48 -9.29 0.75 -3.25
N PHE A 49 -8.88 -0.51 -3.31
CA PHE A 49 -8.76 -1.28 -4.55
C PHE A 49 -9.76 -2.42 -4.66
N SER A 50 -10.60 -2.59 -3.64
CA SER A 50 -11.65 -3.61 -3.64
C SER A 50 -12.92 -3.02 -4.20
N GLU A 51 -13.51 -3.71 -5.16
CA GLU A 51 -14.83 -3.39 -5.66
C GLU A 51 -15.87 -3.82 -4.64
N VAL A 52 -16.64 -2.86 -4.14
CA VAL A 52 -17.74 -3.10 -3.20
C VAL A 52 -19.06 -2.92 -3.91
N LYS A 53 -19.88 -3.96 -3.87
CA LYS A 53 -21.26 -3.90 -4.33
C LYS A 53 -22.20 -3.97 -3.13
N LEU A 54 -23.05 -2.96 -2.98
CA LEU A 54 -24.12 -2.93 -2.01
C LEU A 54 -25.46 -3.19 -2.71
N ILE A 55 -26.27 -4.05 -2.12
CA ILE A 55 -27.64 -4.31 -2.55
C ILE A 55 -28.57 -4.04 -1.39
N ILE A 56 -29.60 -3.23 -1.62
CA ILE A 56 -30.59 -2.84 -0.61
C ILE A 56 -32.00 -2.97 -1.18
N PRO A 57 -33.01 -3.40 -0.39
CA PRO A 57 -34.38 -3.37 -0.86
C PRO A 57 -34.85 -1.95 -1.21
N GLY A 58 -35.58 -1.77 -2.28
CA GLY A 58 -36.00 -0.47 -2.81
C GLY A 58 -36.75 0.43 -1.80
N LEU A 59 -37.39 -0.18 -0.79
CA LEU A 59 -38.00 0.55 0.34
C LEU A 59 -36.99 1.39 1.15
N PHE A 60 -35.71 1.02 1.12
CA PHE A 60 -34.62 1.65 1.89
C PHE A 60 -33.62 2.39 1.01
N LYS A 61 -33.92 2.65 -0.26
CA LYS A 61 -33.00 3.24 -1.22
C LYS A 61 -32.35 4.56 -0.76
N GLU A 62 -33.08 5.38 0.00
CA GLU A 62 -32.53 6.63 0.56
C GLU A 62 -31.41 6.39 1.58
N SER A 63 -31.33 5.20 2.16
CA SER A 63 -30.29 4.82 3.13
C SER A 63 -29.01 4.31 2.45
N LEU A 64 -29.01 4.09 1.15
CA LEU A 64 -27.85 3.56 0.41
C LEU A 64 -26.63 4.47 0.53
N GLY A 65 -26.85 5.78 0.38
CA GLY A 65 -25.79 6.78 0.55
C GLY A 65 -25.16 6.80 1.95
N LEU A 66 -26.00 6.63 2.99
CA LEU A 66 -25.54 6.57 4.38
C LEU A 66 -24.74 5.28 4.65
N LEU A 67 -25.21 4.14 4.18
CA LEU A 67 -24.50 2.86 4.30
C LEU A 67 -23.14 2.94 3.61
N LYS A 68 -23.11 3.45 2.38
CA LYS A 68 -21.87 3.69 1.64
C LYS A 68 -20.89 4.59 2.40
N PHE A 69 -21.41 5.69 2.96
CA PHE A 69 -20.60 6.59 3.79
C PHE A 69 -20.01 5.87 5.02
N CYS A 70 -20.83 5.16 5.79
CA CYS A 70 -20.39 4.43 6.97
C CYS A 70 -19.31 3.38 6.63
N ILE A 71 -19.48 2.67 5.51
CA ILE A 71 -18.52 1.66 5.07
C ILE A 71 -17.20 2.32 4.64
N LYS A 72 -17.28 3.42 3.88
CA LYS A 72 -16.08 4.18 3.46
C LYS A 72 -15.33 4.76 4.66
N ASP A 73 -16.05 5.36 5.59
CA ASP A 73 -15.48 5.96 6.80
C ASP A 73 -14.70 4.92 7.63
N LYS A 74 -15.33 3.75 7.84
CA LYS A 74 -14.68 2.66 8.56
C LYS A 74 -13.48 2.08 7.82
N PHE A 75 -13.57 1.99 6.51
CA PHE A 75 -12.44 1.53 5.70
C PHE A 75 -11.26 2.52 5.75
N CYS A 76 -11.52 3.82 5.78
CA CYS A 76 -10.49 4.83 5.99
C CYS A 76 -9.79 4.65 7.34
N GLU A 77 -10.53 4.34 8.44
CA GLU A 77 -9.91 4.02 9.74
C GLU A 77 -8.96 2.81 9.64
N TYR A 78 -9.37 1.71 8.97
CA TYR A 78 -8.51 0.54 8.76
C TYR A 78 -7.29 0.86 7.89
N SER A 79 -7.45 1.71 6.89
CA SER A 79 -6.35 2.14 6.03
C SER A 79 -5.29 2.93 6.82
N ILE A 80 -5.72 3.81 7.71
CA ILE A 80 -4.85 4.57 8.61
C ILE A 80 -4.11 3.64 9.58
N ASP A 81 -4.80 2.64 10.14
CA ASP A 81 -4.17 1.66 11.05
C ASP A 81 -3.13 0.81 10.30
N SER A 82 -3.41 0.41 9.07
CA SER A 82 -2.48 -0.33 8.21
C SER A 82 -1.22 0.48 7.90
N GLU A 83 -1.36 1.74 7.49
CA GLU A 83 -0.24 2.64 7.23
C GLU A 83 0.61 2.86 8.48
N LYS A 84 -0.03 3.07 9.63
CA LYS A 84 0.65 3.22 10.91
C LYS A 84 1.47 2.00 11.27
N ILE A 85 0.92 0.79 11.09
CA ILE A 85 1.64 -0.45 11.34
C ILE A 85 2.86 -0.57 10.43
N ILE A 86 2.72 -0.25 9.14
CA ILE A 86 3.84 -0.26 8.20
C ILE A 86 4.92 0.74 8.61
N LEU A 87 4.54 1.94 9.02
CA LEU A 87 5.46 2.96 9.53
C LEU A 87 6.17 2.50 10.81
N ASP A 88 5.45 1.88 11.73
CA ASP A 88 6.01 1.32 12.97
C ASP A 88 7.02 0.19 12.66
N LEU A 89 6.70 -0.71 11.72
CA LEU A 89 7.60 -1.75 11.25
C LEU A 89 8.85 -1.18 10.59
N LEU A 90 8.73 -0.16 9.74
CA LEU A 90 9.86 0.53 9.13
C LEU A 90 10.76 1.24 10.19
N ASN A 91 10.18 1.69 11.29
CA ASN A 91 10.92 2.22 12.43
C ASN A 91 11.57 1.13 13.29
N GLY A 92 11.24 -0.14 13.07
CA GLY A 92 11.77 -1.27 13.83
C GLY A 92 11.03 -1.52 15.14
N VAL A 93 9.77 -1.08 15.23
CA VAL A 93 8.89 -1.43 16.34
C VAL A 93 8.52 -2.90 16.22
N ASP A 94 8.67 -3.65 17.29
CA ASP A 94 8.28 -5.05 17.33
C ASP A 94 6.74 -5.15 17.45
N ILE A 95 6.11 -5.71 16.43
CA ILE A 95 4.66 -5.89 16.36
C ILE A 95 4.37 -7.37 16.16
N SER A 96 3.41 -7.91 16.93
CA SER A 96 3.04 -9.32 16.80
C SER A 96 2.50 -9.64 15.40
N GLU A 97 2.83 -10.84 14.91
CA GLU A 97 2.37 -11.30 13.59
C GLU A 97 0.83 -11.30 13.46
N GLU A 98 0.12 -11.59 14.55
CA GLU A 98 -1.35 -11.55 14.58
C GLU A 98 -1.86 -10.15 14.28
N LYS A 99 -1.28 -9.13 14.94
CA LYS A 99 -1.67 -7.73 14.73
C LYS A 99 -1.32 -7.25 13.31
N ILE A 100 -0.19 -7.71 12.77
CA ILE A 100 0.17 -7.42 11.37
C ILE A 100 -0.87 -8.04 10.43
N LYS A 101 -1.19 -9.33 10.58
CA LYS A 101 -2.17 -10.04 9.73
C LYS A 101 -3.59 -9.48 9.81
N GLU A 102 -3.99 -8.97 10.97
CA GLU A 102 -5.31 -8.38 11.17
C GLU A 102 -5.47 -7.01 10.50
N ASN A 103 -4.41 -6.22 10.44
CA ASN A 103 -4.48 -4.82 10.05
C ASN A 103 -3.71 -4.49 8.76
N THR A 104 -2.96 -5.43 8.20
CA THR A 104 -2.31 -5.27 6.90
C THR A 104 -2.88 -6.25 5.89
N ARG A 105 -2.80 -5.89 4.62
CA ARG A 105 -3.19 -6.80 3.55
C ARG A 105 -2.19 -7.94 3.43
N GLN A 106 -2.68 -9.10 3.01
CA GLN A 106 -1.79 -10.20 2.67
C GLN A 106 -0.90 -9.78 1.48
N LEU A 107 0.41 -9.94 1.65
CA LEU A 107 1.34 -9.77 0.54
C LEU A 107 1.03 -10.81 -0.54
N LYS A 108 0.97 -10.35 -1.79
CA LYS A 108 0.82 -11.21 -2.97
C LYS A 108 2.19 -11.69 -3.42
N GLU A 109 2.22 -12.69 -4.27
CA GLU A 109 3.41 -13.00 -5.07
C GLU A 109 3.84 -11.73 -5.82
N ASP A 110 5.12 -11.57 -6.09
CA ASP A 110 5.70 -10.37 -6.70
C ASP A 110 5.46 -9.05 -5.92
N SER A 111 5.36 -9.14 -4.59
CA SER A 111 5.35 -7.93 -3.76
C SER A 111 6.76 -7.38 -3.58
N PHE A 112 6.90 -6.06 -3.79
CA PHE A 112 8.17 -5.34 -3.70
C PHE A 112 8.08 -4.14 -2.79
N LEU A 113 9.20 -3.85 -2.15
CA LEU A 113 9.50 -2.57 -1.53
C LEU A 113 10.40 -1.78 -2.47
N ILE A 114 9.95 -0.62 -2.92
CA ILE A 114 10.73 0.32 -3.71
C ILE A 114 11.02 1.53 -2.83
N VAL A 115 12.28 1.93 -2.74
CA VAL A 115 12.73 3.10 -2.00
C VAL A 115 13.34 4.09 -2.98
N ILE A 116 12.84 5.32 -2.99
CA ILE A 116 13.26 6.36 -3.93
C ILE A 116 13.85 7.54 -3.18
N SER A 117 15.01 7.99 -3.60
CA SER A 117 15.67 9.21 -3.13
C SER A 117 15.46 10.34 -4.13
N VAL A 118 14.69 11.36 -3.75
CA VAL A 118 14.33 12.53 -4.58
C VAL A 118 14.76 13.86 -3.94
N LYS A 119 15.66 13.82 -2.97
CA LYS A 119 16.08 15.00 -2.18
C LYS A 119 14.86 15.70 -1.55
N ASP A 120 14.72 17.01 -1.76
CA ASP A 120 13.74 17.89 -1.11
C ASP A 120 12.34 17.84 -1.76
N LYS A 121 12.07 16.89 -2.69
CA LYS A 121 10.82 16.80 -3.45
C LYS A 121 10.03 15.52 -3.19
N SER A 122 10.14 14.97 -2.00
CA SER A 122 9.45 13.72 -1.65
C SER A 122 7.93 13.86 -1.66
N GLU A 123 7.38 14.96 -1.18
CA GLU A 123 5.93 15.21 -1.17
C GLU A 123 5.37 15.35 -2.59
N GLU A 124 6.06 16.14 -3.46
CA GLU A 124 5.67 16.31 -4.86
C GLU A 124 5.74 14.96 -5.62
N ALA A 125 6.76 14.16 -5.35
CA ALA A 125 6.90 12.83 -5.94
C ALA A 125 5.79 11.86 -5.48
N VAL A 126 5.40 11.89 -4.20
CA VAL A 126 4.29 11.09 -3.67
C VAL A 126 2.98 11.48 -4.36
N GLU A 127 2.70 12.78 -4.53
CA GLU A 127 1.48 13.25 -5.21
C GLU A 127 1.43 12.76 -6.66
N ILE A 128 2.53 12.88 -7.41
CA ILE A 128 2.62 12.41 -8.79
C ILE A 128 2.39 10.89 -8.88
N LEU A 129 3.06 10.13 -8.01
CA LEU A 129 2.97 8.67 -8.04
C LEU A 129 1.59 8.18 -7.59
N ASN A 130 0.95 8.82 -6.61
CA ASN A 130 -0.43 8.52 -6.23
C ASN A 130 -1.41 8.72 -7.39
N ASN A 131 -1.19 9.73 -8.24
CA ASN A 131 -2.01 9.91 -9.43
C ASN A 131 -1.79 8.82 -10.48
N VAL A 132 -0.53 8.36 -10.65
CA VAL A 132 -0.19 7.29 -11.61
C VAL A 132 -0.73 5.94 -11.16
N TYR A 133 -0.70 5.66 -9.87
CA TYR A 133 -1.10 4.40 -9.27
C TYR A 133 -2.46 4.44 -8.55
N SER A 134 -3.31 5.44 -8.89
CA SER A 134 -4.61 5.67 -8.23
C SER A 134 -5.53 4.46 -8.22
N ASP A 135 -5.47 3.63 -9.27
CA ASP A 135 -6.32 2.45 -9.46
C ASP A 135 -5.60 1.13 -9.11
N THR A 136 -4.54 1.20 -8.30
CA THR A 136 -3.73 0.03 -7.93
C THR A 136 -3.70 -0.20 -6.43
N GLU A 137 -3.24 -1.38 -5.99
CA GLU A 137 -3.07 -1.73 -4.57
C GLU A 137 -1.69 -1.32 -4.01
N ILE A 138 -1.00 -0.39 -4.67
CA ILE A 138 0.32 0.05 -4.26
C ILE A 138 0.19 1.15 -3.22
N LEU A 139 0.81 0.96 -2.06
CA LEU A 139 0.91 1.98 -1.02
C LEU A 139 2.08 2.92 -1.35
N ILE A 140 1.81 4.23 -1.34
CA ILE A 140 2.81 5.25 -1.66
C ILE A 140 2.79 6.31 -0.56
N PHE A 141 3.91 6.48 0.11
CA PHE A 141 4.04 7.44 1.21
C PHE A 141 5.49 7.91 1.39
N THR A 142 5.66 8.96 2.18
CA THR A 142 6.99 9.43 2.58
C THR A 142 7.41 8.76 3.89
N PHE A 143 8.63 8.23 3.92
CA PHE A 143 9.25 7.76 5.16
C PHE A 143 10.68 8.33 5.27
N LYS A 144 10.89 9.14 6.30
CA LYS A 144 12.09 9.99 6.42
C LYS A 144 12.22 10.88 5.17
N GLU A 145 13.40 10.83 4.52
CA GLU A 145 13.71 11.58 3.29
C GLU A 145 13.40 10.79 1.99
N TYR A 146 12.79 9.60 2.09
CA TYR A 146 12.55 8.71 0.98
C TYR A 146 11.07 8.61 0.63
N VAL A 147 10.79 8.39 -0.64
CA VAL A 147 9.47 7.94 -1.10
C VAL A 147 9.48 6.41 -1.13
N ILE A 148 8.45 5.83 -0.56
CA ILE A 148 8.26 4.38 -0.44
C ILE A 148 7.08 3.97 -1.32
N LEU A 149 7.28 2.93 -2.13
CA LEU A 149 6.18 2.18 -2.76
C LEU A 149 6.22 0.76 -2.25
N LEU A 150 5.07 0.26 -1.86
CA LEU A 150 4.90 -1.08 -1.31
C LEU A 150 3.68 -1.74 -1.96
N GLY A 151 3.88 -2.84 -2.68
CA GLY A 151 2.81 -3.54 -3.37
C GLY A 151 3.31 -4.59 -4.36
N SER A 152 2.38 -5.16 -5.14
CA SER A 152 2.68 -6.17 -6.15
C SER A 152 2.94 -5.52 -7.51
N PHE A 153 4.00 -5.96 -8.20
CA PHE A 153 4.42 -5.45 -9.50
C PHE A 153 4.74 -6.63 -10.41
N GLU A 154 3.94 -6.89 -11.43
CA GLU A 154 4.15 -8.02 -12.35
C GLU A 154 5.50 -7.97 -13.08
N ASN A 155 5.97 -6.78 -13.41
CA ASN A 155 7.29 -6.56 -14.03
C ASN A 155 7.99 -5.38 -13.35
N ILE A 156 8.67 -5.65 -12.26
CA ILE A 156 9.33 -4.61 -11.43
C ILE A 156 10.33 -3.76 -12.22
N GLN A 157 10.99 -4.32 -13.23
CA GLN A 157 11.99 -3.58 -14.02
C GLN A 157 11.31 -2.53 -14.91
N GLU A 158 10.22 -2.87 -15.57
CA GLU A 158 9.44 -1.92 -16.37
C GLU A 158 8.82 -0.84 -15.49
N HIS A 159 8.25 -1.23 -14.36
CA HIS A 159 7.68 -0.28 -13.40
C HIS A 159 8.72 0.71 -12.88
N THR A 160 9.90 0.25 -12.48
CA THR A 160 10.95 1.15 -11.98
C THR A 160 11.48 2.08 -13.06
N CYS A 161 11.59 1.63 -14.32
CA CYS A 161 11.92 2.51 -15.44
C CYS A 161 10.83 3.58 -15.67
N SER A 162 9.57 3.18 -15.68
CA SER A 162 8.42 4.08 -15.83
C SER A 162 8.33 5.11 -14.70
N ILE A 163 8.51 4.69 -13.45
CA ILE A 163 8.57 5.58 -12.28
C ILE A 163 9.68 6.62 -12.46
N TYR A 164 10.89 6.15 -12.85
CA TYR A 164 12.00 7.06 -13.07
C TYR A 164 11.70 8.12 -14.14
N GLU A 165 11.17 7.69 -15.30
CA GLU A 165 10.84 8.60 -16.40
C GLU A 165 9.74 9.59 -15.99
N THR A 166 8.72 9.13 -15.29
CA THR A 166 7.63 9.97 -14.78
C THR A 166 8.16 11.04 -13.83
N LEU A 167 8.94 10.65 -12.84
CA LEU A 167 9.52 11.60 -11.88
C LEU A 167 10.50 12.56 -12.56
N TYR A 168 11.37 12.04 -13.44
CA TYR A 168 12.34 12.88 -14.15
C TYR A 168 11.67 13.93 -15.02
N THR A 169 10.58 13.59 -15.72
CA THR A 169 9.84 14.53 -16.58
C THR A 169 8.97 15.49 -15.81
N SER A 170 8.40 15.08 -14.67
CA SER A 170 7.47 15.90 -13.89
C SER A 170 8.18 16.86 -12.93
N ILE A 171 9.22 16.41 -12.24
CA ILE A 171 9.94 17.22 -11.25
C ILE A 171 11.30 17.69 -11.70
N TYR A 172 11.73 17.32 -12.92
CA TYR A 172 13.01 17.71 -13.55
C TYR A 172 14.25 17.41 -12.67
N MET A 173 14.17 16.34 -11.87
CA MET A 173 15.27 15.93 -10.99
C MET A 173 15.66 14.48 -11.24
N LYS A 174 16.95 14.23 -11.11
CA LYS A 174 17.47 12.86 -11.06
C LYS A 174 17.10 12.24 -9.71
N CYS A 175 16.53 11.09 -9.74
CA CYS A 175 16.31 10.26 -8.56
C CYS A 175 17.12 8.97 -8.64
N TYR A 176 17.37 8.38 -7.49
CA TYR A 176 17.90 7.03 -7.37
C TYR A 176 16.82 6.15 -6.75
N MET A 177 16.69 4.94 -7.24
CA MET A 177 15.72 3.96 -6.74
C MET A 177 16.43 2.66 -6.37
N SER A 178 16.01 2.05 -5.29
CA SER A 178 16.39 0.68 -4.95
C SER A 178 15.16 -0.13 -4.61
N TYR A 179 15.13 -1.39 -5.01
CA TYR A 179 14.00 -2.27 -4.76
C TYR A 179 14.43 -3.64 -4.27
N VAL A 180 13.55 -4.28 -3.53
CA VAL A 180 13.71 -5.65 -3.02
C VAL A 180 12.36 -6.33 -2.99
N GLU A 181 12.35 -7.61 -3.32
CA GLU A 181 11.18 -8.48 -3.16
C GLU A 181 10.94 -8.73 -1.67
N ILE A 182 9.67 -8.72 -1.27
CA ILE A 182 9.26 -8.95 0.11
C ILE A 182 8.26 -10.08 0.18
N SER A 183 8.50 -11.02 1.08
CA SER A 183 7.62 -12.16 1.36
C SER A 183 6.82 -11.99 2.66
N ASP A 184 7.27 -11.11 3.54
CA ASP A 184 6.64 -10.84 4.83
C ASP A 184 6.88 -9.39 5.29
N TYR A 185 6.01 -8.90 6.17
CA TYR A 185 6.14 -7.57 6.75
C TYR A 185 7.19 -7.47 7.88
N VAL A 186 7.54 -8.60 8.51
CA VAL A 186 8.50 -8.62 9.62
C VAL A 186 9.90 -8.21 9.14
N SER A 187 10.24 -8.58 7.90
CA SER A 187 11.51 -8.21 7.27
C SER A 187 11.58 -6.78 6.73
N LEU A 188 10.47 -6.01 6.80
CA LEU A 188 10.33 -4.72 6.13
C LEU A 188 11.43 -3.71 6.52
N LYS A 189 11.75 -3.62 7.83
CA LYS A 189 12.83 -2.77 8.32
C LYS A 189 14.19 -3.14 7.73
N LYS A 190 14.52 -4.42 7.73
CA LYS A 190 15.78 -4.93 7.17
C LYS A 190 15.87 -4.63 5.68
N ASN A 191 14.79 -4.84 4.96
CA ASN A 191 14.71 -4.60 3.52
C ASN A 191 14.82 -3.11 3.19
N PHE A 192 14.18 -2.24 3.97
CA PHE A 192 14.36 -0.79 3.85
C PHE A 192 15.81 -0.37 4.09
N ASP A 193 16.45 -0.87 5.13
CA ASP A 193 17.85 -0.53 5.43
C ASP A 193 18.80 -1.01 4.32
N LEU A 194 18.54 -2.15 3.70
CA LEU A 194 19.28 -2.63 2.53
C LEU A 194 19.11 -1.70 1.32
N CYS A 195 17.87 -1.32 0.99
CA CYS A 195 17.61 -0.38 -0.09
C CYS A 195 18.30 0.97 0.17
N ARG A 196 18.16 1.51 1.38
CA ARG A 196 18.81 2.76 1.79
C ARG A 196 20.34 2.68 1.66
N TYR A 197 20.94 1.56 2.07
CA TYR A 197 22.36 1.35 1.90
C TYR A 197 22.80 1.42 0.43
N LYS A 198 22.07 0.76 -0.48
CA LYS A 198 22.35 0.83 -1.92
C LYS A 198 22.24 2.26 -2.46
N LEU A 199 21.22 3.01 -2.03
CA LEU A 199 21.05 4.41 -2.43
C LEU A 199 22.22 5.28 -1.92
N ASN A 200 22.69 5.07 -0.70
CA ASN A 200 23.83 5.77 -0.13
C ASN A 200 25.14 5.47 -0.90
N LEU A 201 25.35 4.20 -1.28
CA LEU A 201 26.48 3.83 -2.15
C LEU A 201 26.40 4.54 -3.50
N ALA A 202 25.23 4.54 -4.14
CA ALA A 202 25.02 5.20 -5.42
C ALA A 202 25.33 6.71 -5.37
N HIS A 203 24.90 7.37 -4.29
CA HIS A 203 25.23 8.79 -4.05
C HIS A 203 26.71 8.99 -3.77
N LYS A 204 27.31 8.18 -2.90
CA LYS A 204 28.71 8.30 -2.46
C LYS A 204 29.69 8.12 -3.62
N TYR A 205 29.42 7.14 -4.49
CA TYR A 205 30.29 6.81 -5.61
C TYR A 205 29.86 7.42 -6.95
N HIS A 206 28.85 8.29 -6.94
CA HIS A 206 28.33 8.97 -8.14
C HIS A 206 27.99 8.00 -9.29
N VAL A 207 27.37 6.88 -8.96
CA VAL A 207 27.07 5.85 -9.94
C VAL A 207 26.12 6.39 -11.02
N SER A 208 26.38 6.05 -12.28
CA SER A 208 25.55 6.49 -13.42
C SER A 208 24.21 5.77 -13.51
N GLY A 209 24.10 4.57 -12.93
CA GLY A 209 22.85 3.83 -12.82
C GLY A 209 21.82 4.57 -11.97
N LYS A 210 20.55 4.25 -12.15
CA LYS A 210 19.43 4.95 -11.50
C LYS A 210 18.56 4.03 -10.66
N VAL A 211 18.55 2.74 -11.00
CA VAL A 211 17.73 1.70 -10.37
C VAL A 211 18.65 0.57 -9.93
N PHE A 212 18.51 0.16 -8.66
CA PHE A 212 19.39 -0.82 -8.03
C PHE A 212 18.55 -1.92 -7.36
N ASN A 213 18.83 -3.17 -7.69
CA ASN A 213 18.36 -4.33 -6.96
C ASN A 213 19.39 -4.78 -5.91
N MET A 214 19.13 -5.90 -5.24
CA MET A 214 20.02 -6.40 -4.19
C MET A 214 21.42 -6.82 -4.70
N ASP A 215 21.52 -7.25 -5.96
CA ASP A 215 22.79 -7.65 -6.60
C ASP A 215 23.58 -6.48 -7.18
N SER A 216 22.95 -5.30 -7.25
CA SER A 216 23.60 -4.09 -7.75
C SER A 216 24.65 -3.56 -6.77
N LEU A 217 25.64 -2.83 -7.27
CA LEU A 217 26.64 -2.13 -6.47
C LEU A 217 27.49 -3.03 -5.56
N MET A 218 27.76 -4.26 -5.99
CA MET A 218 28.59 -5.20 -5.20
C MET A 218 30.02 -4.69 -5.04
N PHE A 219 30.61 -4.13 -6.10
CA PHE A 219 31.96 -3.60 -6.07
C PHE A 219 32.08 -2.39 -5.14
N GLU A 220 31.14 -1.44 -5.24
CA GLU A 220 31.05 -0.27 -4.38
C GLU A 220 30.87 -0.67 -2.90
N SER A 221 30.07 -1.71 -2.65
CA SER A 221 29.86 -2.27 -1.31
C SER A 221 31.16 -2.85 -0.72
N ILE A 222 31.95 -3.56 -1.52
CA ILE A 222 33.25 -4.10 -1.07
C ILE A 222 34.21 -2.97 -0.71
N ILE A 223 34.33 -1.96 -1.58
CA ILE A 223 35.18 -0.79 -1.33
C ILE A 223 34.73 -0.04 -0.09
N ASP A 224 33.42 0.10 0.12
CA ASP A 224 32.88 0.81 1.27
C ASP A 224 33.24 0.11 2.58
N ASN A 225 33.11 -1.19 2.63
CA ASN A 225 33.48 -2.00 3.80
C ASN A 225 34.98 -1.94 4.10
N LEU A 226 35.85 -2.02 3.09
CA LEU A 226 37.30 -1.90 3.27
C LEU A 226 37.70 -0.54 3.85
N ASN A 227 37.07 0.55 3.37
CA ASN A 227 37.30 1.89 3.86
C ASN A 227 36.83 2.12 5.31
N GLU A 228 35.84 1.39 5.76
CA GLU A 228 35.37 1.43 7.16
C GLU A 228 36.29 0.67 8.12
N ASP A 229 36.90 -0.42 7.67
CA ASP A 229 37.86 -1.20 8.46
C ASP A 229 39.20 -0.49 8.63
N GLU A 230 39.62 0.33 7.65
CA GLU A 230 40.82 1.17 7.76
C GLU A 230 40.65 2.37 8.73
N LYS A 231 39.43 2.72 9.11
CA LYS A 231 39.10 3.83 10.02
C LYS A 231 38.98 3.41 11.49
N LYS A 232 39.07 2.13 11.79
CA LYS A 232 39.07 1.56 13.15
C LYS A 232 40.47 1.28 13.63
#